data_799732063f52e4d618ccc4dc34361628
#
_entry.id   799732063f52e4d618ccc4dc34361628
#
_cell.length_a   1.000
_cell.length_b   1.000
_cell.length_c   1.000
_cell.angle_alpha   90.00
_cell.angle_beta   90.00
_cell.angle_gamma   90.00
#
_symmetry.space_group_name_H-M   'P 1'
#
loop_
_entity.id
_entity.type
_entity.pdbx_description
1 polymer ?
#
loop_
_entity_poly.entity_id
_entity_poly.type
_entity_poly.pdbx_seq_one_letter_code
_entity_poly.pdbx_strand_id
1 'polypeptide(L)'
;MGTRGLYGFIEEEKYTANYNIYDSYPEGLGSKFYIACNSDNFSQYPMIEDEIGFIKDSLFCEWAYFYDKDKRIFEIWRGFQKIPDPDNPFGQEQSEDGYYPCKRIFRGSIDDISEMTFDHDNIDLILKSIERDKKIISILDDGKTNT
;
A
#
# COMPACT_ATOMS: atom_id res chain seq x y z
N MET A 1 -19.39 -2.07 -12.00
CA MET A 1 -18.36 -2.99 -11.45
C MET A 1 -17.58 -2.28 -10.37
N GLY A 2 -17.37 -2.96 -9.26
CA GLY A 2 -16.58 -2.40 -8.17
C GLY A 2 -15.08 -2.41 -8.46
N THR A 3 -14.36 -1.54 -7.79
CA THR A 3 -12.90 -1.52 -7.82
C THR A 3 -12.36 -2.73 -7.07
N ARG A 4 -11.48 -3.50 -7.71
CA ARG A 4 -10.91 -4.73 -7.17
C ARG A 4 -9.53 -4.49 -6.59
N GLY A 5 -9.21 -5.23 -5.53
CA GLY A 5 -7.91 -5.08 -4.90
C GLY A 5 -7.59 -6.17 -3.90
N LEU A 6 -6.52 -5.92 -3.14
CA LEU A 6 -6.03 -6.84 -2.12
C LEU A 6 -5.84 -6.10 -0.80
N TYR A 7 -6.07 -6.82 0.29
CA TYR A 7 -5.55 -6.44 1.60
C TYR A 7 -4.72 -7.59 2.15
N GLY A 8 -3.72 -7.29 2.95
CA GLY A 8 -2.91 -8.36 3.49
C GLY A 8 -1.88 -7.91 4.50
N PHE A 9 -1.00 -8.85 4.84
CA PHE A 9 -0.02 -8.65 5.89
C PHE A 9 1.37 -8.99 5.39
N ILE A 10 2.35 -8.35 6.01
CA ILE A 10 3.77 -8.62 5.78
C ILE A 10 4.32 -9.24 7.06
N GLU A 11 4.95 -10.39 6.94
CA GLU A 11 5.59 -11.06 8.05
C GLU A 11 6.95 -11.56 7.59
N GLU A 12 8.02 -11.08 8.21
CA GLU A 12 9.39 -11.41 7.83
C GLU A 12 9.65 -11.18 6.32
N GLU A 13 9.19 -10.02 5.83
CA GLU A 13 9.29 -9.60 4.43
C GLU A 13 8.45 -10.42 3.44
N LYS A 14 7.64 -11.36 3.94
CA LYS A 14 6.77 -12.17 3.12
C LYS A 14 5.36 -11.59 3.10
N TYR A 15 4.80 -11.44 1.88
CA TYR A 15 3.45 -10.90 1.67
C TYR A 15 2.43 -12.01 1.56
N THR A 16 1.33 -11.87 2.28
CA THR A 16 0.12 -12.67 2.11
C THR A 16 -1.06 -11.74 1.92
N ALA A 17 -2.02 -12.12 1.09
CA ALA A 17 -3.13 -11.23 0.76
C ALA A 17 -4.41 -11.99 0.50
N ASN A 18 -5.55 -11.31 0.75
CA ASN A 18 -6.87 -11.74 0.34
C ASN A 18 -7.43 -10.80 -0.71
N TYR A 19 -8.15 -11.36 -1.66
CA TYR A 19 -8.82 -10.65 -2.73
C TYR A 19 -10.07 -9.94 -2.22
N ASN A 20 -10.26 -8.69 -2.64
CA ASN A 20 -11.44 -7.90 -2.32
C ASN A 20 -12.08 -7.41 -3.62
N ILE A 21 -13.32 -7.84 -3.86
CA ILE A 21 -14.00 -7.64 -5.15
C ILE A 21 -14.57 -6.24 -5.29
N TYR A 22 -14.99 -5.62 -4.18
CA TYR A 22 -15.72 -4.35 -4.21
C TYR A 22 -15.02 -3.27 -3.41
N ASP A 23 -15.12 -2.03 -3.92
CA ASP A 23 -14.76 -0.82 -3.18
C ASP A 23 -13.32 -0.82 -2.64
N SER A 24 -12.38 -1.35 -3.44
CA SER A 24 -10.96 -1.44 -3.05
C SER A 24 -10.20 -0.12 -3.24
N TYR A 25 -10.85 0.94 -3.70
CA TYR A 25 -10.24 2.26 -3.81
C TYR A 25 -9.85 2.81 -2.41
N PRO A 26 -8.98 3.81 -2.35
CA PRO A 26 -8.46 4.30 -1.06
C PRO A 26 -9.51 4.65 -0.02
N GLU A 27 -10.57 5.35 -0.39
CA GLU A 27 -11.65 5.76 0.54
C GLU A 27 -12.49 4.59 1.03
N GLY A 28 -12.47 3.47 0.32
CA GLY A 28 -13.16 2.24 0.70
C GLY A 28 -12.25 1.33 1.52
N LEU A 29 -11.75 0.28 0.87
CA LEU A 29 -10.88 -0.71 1.52
C LEU A 29 -9.66 -0.08 2.19
N GLY A 30 -8.99 0.87 1.50
CA GLY A 30 -7.79 1.48 2.02
C GLY A 30 -7.99 2.11 3.38
N SER A 31 -8.95 3.01 3.50
CA SER A 31 -9.27 3.70 4.75
C SER A 31 -9.72 2.73 5.84
N LYS A 32 -10.60 1.80 5.50
CA LYS A 32 -11.13 0.82 6.47
C LYS A 32 -10.05 -0.12 6.99
N PHE A 33 -9.20 -0.61 6.10
CA PHE A 33 -8.09 -1.47 6.49
C PHE A 33 -7.06 -0.71 7.33
N TYR A 34 -6.77 0.53 6.97
CA TYR A 34 -5.91 1.41 7.76
C TYR A 34 -6.44 1.57 9.20
N ILE A 35 -7.73 1.83 9.36
CA ILE A 35 -8.36 1.98 10.68
C ILE A 35 -8.19 0.69 11.48
N ALA A 36 -8.43 -0.46 10.88
CA ALA A 36 -8.25 -1.76 11.51
C ALA A 36 -6.82 -1.98 11.97
N CYS A 37 -5.85 -1.65 11.12
CA CYS A 37 -4.42 -1.77 11.45
C CYS A 37 -4.03 -0.83 12.59
N ASN A 38 -4.48 0.40 12.53
CA ASN A 38 -4.14 1.41 13.53
C ASN A 38 -4.77 1.10 14.91
N SER A 39 -5.91 0.45 14.94
CA SER A 39 -6.59 0.04 16.17
C SER A 39 -6.31 -1.41 16.59
N ASP A 40 -5.46 -2.10 15.86
CA ASP A 40 -5.09 -3.51 16.10
C ASP A 40 -6.31 -4.44 16.19
N ASN A 41 -7.30 -4.21 15.31
CA ASN A 41 -8.53 -5.00 15.26
C ASN A 41 -8.75 -5.54 13.85
N PHE A 42 -8.40 -6.82 13.64
CA PHE A 42 -8.43 -7.47 12.33
C PHE A 42 -9.61 -8.43 12.16
N SER A 43 -10.64 -8.32 12.96
CA SER A 43 -11.78 -9.25 12.94
C SER A 43 -12.49 -9.29 11.59
N GLN A 44 -12.50 -8.19 10.84
CA GLN A 44 -13.11 -8.10 9.52
C GLN A 44 -12.14 -8.40 8.37
N TYR A 45 -10.87 -8.69 8.67
CA TYR A 45 -9.82 -8.90 7.68
C TYR A 45 -9.08 -10.22 7.93
N PRO A 46 -9.81 -11.36 7.95
CA PRO A 46 -9.17 -12.65 8.16
C PRO A 46 -8.34 -13.04 6.94
N MET A 47 -7.23 -13.75 7.18
CA MET A 47 -6.42 -14.34 6.12
C MET A 47 -6.90 -15.76 5.87
N ILE A 48 -7.76 -15.93 4.87
CA ILE A 48 -8.40 -17.23 4.57
C ILE A 48 -7.56 -18.01 3.55
N GLU A 49 -7.21 -17.36 2.44
CA GLU A 49 -6.37 -17.92 1.39
C GLU A 49 -5.31 -16.89 1.00
N ASP A 50 -4.18 -17.36 0.49
CA ASP A 50 -3.16 -16.44 -0.01
C ASP A 50 -3.37 -16.19 -1.50
N GLU A 51 -3.88 -15.01 -1.81
CA GLU A 51 -4.20 -14.59 -3.17
C GLU A 51 -3.25 -13.50 -3.67
N ILE A 52 -2.03 -13.43 -3.10
CA ILE A 52 -1.04 -12.41 -3.46
C ILE A 52 -0.70 -12.39 -4.94
N GLY A 53 -0.86 -13.50 -5.64
CA GLY A 53 -0.60 -13.58 -7.08
C GLY A 53 -1.39 -12.58 -7.91
N PHE A 54 -2.56 -12.15 -7.45
CA PHE A 54 -3.38 -11.16 -8.15
C PHE A 54 -2.75 -9.77 -8.23
N ILE A 55 -1.72 -9.49 -7.42
CA ILE A 55 -1.02 -8.19 -7.47
C ILE A 55 -0.33 -7.96 -8.83
N LYS A 56 -0.11 -9.02 -9.59
CA LYS A 56 0.52 -8.96 -10.92
C LYS A 56 -0.45 -8.59 -12.03
N ASP A 57 -1.76 -8.58 -11.77
CA ASP A 57 -2.78 -8.39 -12.79
C ASP A 57 -3.74 -7.28 -12.39
N SER A 58 -3.66 -6.16 -13.10
CA SER A 58 -4.46 -4.96 -12.82
C SER A 58 -5.96 -5.16 -12.98
N LEU A 59 -6.40 -6.19 -13.73
CA LEU A 59 -7.81 -6.55 -13.83
C LEU A 59 -8.37 -7.06 -12.50
N PHE A 60 -7.51 -7.63 -11.65
CA PHE A 60 -7.88 -8.15 -10.34
C PHE A 60 -7.35 -7.29 -9.19
N CYS A 61 -6.36 -6.45 -9.45
CA CYS A 61 -5.77 -5.62 -8.40
C CYS A 61 -5.48 -4.21 -8.91
N GLU A 62 -6.39 -3.31 -8.64
CA GLU A 62 -6.21 -1.89 -8.93
C GLU A 62 -5.52 -1.18 -7.77
N TRP A 63 -5.78 -1.64 -6.54
CA TRP A 63 -5.19 -1.13 -5.31
C TRP A 63 -4.87 -2.29 -4.38
N ALA A 64 -3.78 -2.18 -3.62
CA ALA A 64 -3.44 -3.15 -2.59
C ALA A 64 -2.88 -2.44 -1.35
N TYR A 65 -3.21 -3.00 -0.19
CA TYR A 65 -2.84 -2.43 1.11
C TYR A 65 -2.27 -3.53 1.98
N PHE A 66 -1.08 -3.29 2.55
CA PHE A 66 -0.41 -4.28 3.39
C PHE A 66 0.04 -3.66 4.70
N TYR A 67 0.06 -4.46 5.73
CA TYR A 67 0.51 -4.04 7.05
C TYR A 67 1.46 -5.06 7.66
N ASP A 68 2.61 -4.57 8.16
CA ASP A 68 3.54 -5.33 8.97
C ASP A 68 3.25 -5.00 10.44
N LYS A 69 2.65 -5.96 11.16
CA LYS A 69 2.22 -5.76 12.54
C LYS A 69 3.41 -5.55 13.48
N ASP A 70 4.52 -6.24 13.24
CA ASP A 70 5.69 -6.19 14.11
C ASP A 70 6.41 -4.85 14.01
N LYS A 71 6.52 -4.33 12.80
CA LYS A 71 7.23 -3.07 12.53
C LYS A 71 6.31 -1.85 12.49
N ARG A 72 4.99 -2.05 12.52
CA ARG A 72 3.99 -1.01 12.33
C ARG A 72 4.20 -0.22 11.02
N ILE A 73 4.53 -0.94 9.96
CA ILE A 73 4.75 -0.37 8.62
C ILE A 73 3.54 -0.66 7.75
N PHE A 74 3.01 0.38 7.11
CA PHE A 74 1.89 0.29 6.17
C PHE A 74 2.40 0.52 4.75
N GLU A 75 1.84 -0.23 3.79
CA GLU A 75 2.17 -0.09 2.38
C GLU A 75 0.91 0.12 1.56
N ILE A 76 1.02 0.98 0.55
CA ILE A 76 -0.03 1.22 -0.44
C ILE A 76 0.55 0.92 -1.82
N TRP A 77 -0.16 0.12 -2.60
CA TRP A 77 0.23 -0.29 -3.94
C TRP A 77 -0.87 0.09 -4.93
N ARG A 78 -0.48 0.45 -6.15
CA ARG A 78 -1.41 0.89 -7.21
C ARG A 78 -1.17 0.13 -8.50
N GLY A 79 -2.25 -0.39 -9.11
CA GLY A 79 -2.23 -1.07 -10.39
C GLY A 79 -2.25 -0.14 -11.60
N PHE A 80 -2.47 -0.72 -12.77
CA PHE A 80 -2.50 -0.02 -14.06
C PHE A 80 -1.20 0.73 -14.35
N GLN A 81 -0.08 0.09 -14.03
CA GLN A 81 1.24 0.65 -14.28
C GLN A 81 1.64 0.45 -15.75
N LYS A 82 2.02 1.54 -16.41
CA LYS A 82 2.43 1.52 -17.83
C LYS A 82 3.92 1.27 -18.01
N ILE A 83 4.69 1.34 -16.93
CA ILE A 83 6.13 1.17 -16.93
C ILE A 83 6.49 0.17 -15.82
N PRO A 84 7.40 -0.79 -16.10
CA PRO A 84 7.82 -1.73 -15.05
C PRO A 84 8.65 -1.03 -13.98
N ASP A 85 8.52 -1.51 -12.75
CA ASP A 85 9.35 -1.05 -11.62
C ASP A 85 10.46 -2.07 -11.40
N PRO A 86 11.74 -1.71 -11.64
CA PRO A 86 12.86 -2.65 -11.51
C PRO A 86 13.04 -3.18 -10.08
N ASP A 87 12.52 -2.48 -9.09
CA ASP A 87 12.62 -2.87 -7.67
C ASP A 87 11.40 -3.63 -7.16
N ASN A 88 10.46 -3.97 -8.05
CA ASN A 88 9.22 -4.64 -7.66
C ASN A 88 9.49 -6.11 -7.29
N PRO A 89 9.23 -6.52 -6.02
CA PRO A 89 9.46 -7.91 -5.60
C PRO A 89 8.56 -8.92 -6.30
N PHE A 90 7.47 -8.47 -6.92
CA PHE A 90 6.53 -9.34 -7.65
C PHE A 90 6.87 -9.48 -9.14
N GLY A 91 8.00 -8.90 -9.57
CA GLY A 91 8.48 -9.02 -10.93
C GLY A 91 8.08 -7.87 -11.83
N GLN A 92 8.40 -8.03 -13.11
CA GLN A 92 8.25 -6.97 -14.11
C GLN A 92 7.56 -7.50 -15.38
N GLU A 93 6.90 -8.63 -15.28
CA GLU A 93 6.23 -9.25 -16.40
C GLU A 93 4.94 -8.52 -16.74
N GLN A 94 4.82 -8.09 -18.00
CA GLN A 94 3.63 -7.42 -18.50
C GLN A 94 2.48 -8.42 -18.66
N SER A 95 1.30 -8.07 -18.17
CA SER A 95 0.11 -8.89 -18.33
C SER A 95 -0.50 -8.72 -19.74
N GLU A 96 -1.46 -9.59 -20.10
CA GLU A 96 -2.09 -9.58 -21.41
C GLU A 96 -2.78 -8.25 -21.75
N ASP A 97 -3.25 -7.53 -20.75
CA ASP A 97 -3.90 -6.22 -20.93
C ASP A 97 -2.91 -5.07 -21.13
N GLY A 98 -1.60 -5.36 -21.11
CA GLY A 98 -0.55 -4.37 -21.36
C GLY A 98 -0.02 -3.66 -20.13
N TYR A 99 -0.52 -3.98 -18.95
CA TYR A 99 -0.05 -3.37 -17.70
C TYR A 99 0.94 -4.23 -16.96
N TYR A 100 1.77 -3.58 -16.15
CA TYR A 100 2.78 -4.22 -15.30
C TYR A 100 2.24 -4.43 -13.90
N PRO A 101 2.87 -5.28 -13.07
CA PRO A 101 2.42 -5.50 -11.68
C PRO A 101 2.25 -4.21 -10.90
N CYS A 102 1.39 -4.23 -9.89
CA CYS A 102 1.16 -3.09 -9.02
C CYS A 102 2.47 -2.52 -8.51
N LYS A 103 2.56 -1.20 -8.46
CA LYS A 103 3.71 -0.49 -7.93
C LYS A 103 3.43 -0.05 -6.49
N ARG A 104 4.42 -0.21 -5.62
CA ARG A 104 4.35 0.33 -4.27
C ARG A 104 4.52 1.85 -4.33
N ILE A 105 3.49 2.58 -3.91
CA ILE A 105 3.50 4.04 -3.89
C ILE A 105 3.74 4.61 -2.50
N PHE A 106 3.62 3.79 -1.46
CA PHE A 106 3.94 4.18 -0.09
C PHE A 106 4.45 3.00 0.71
N ARG A 107 5.49 3.22 1.50
CA ARG A 107 5.95 2.35 2.57
C ARG A 107 6.48 3.22 3.71
N GLY A 108 5.90 3.11 4.88
CA GLY A 108 6.34 3.89 6.02
C GLY A 108 5.57 3.53 7.28
N SER A 109 5.92 4.21 8.37
CA SER A 109 5.21 4.03 9.63
C SER A 109 3.72 4.34 9.45
N ILE A 110 2.85 3.51 10.05
CA ILE A 110 1.42 3.76 10.05
C ILE A 110 1.08 5.11 10.71
N ASP A 111 1.96 5.59 11.59
CA ASP A 111 1.76 6.86 12.30
C ASP A 111 2.03 8.09 11.40
N ASP A 112 2.66 7.89 10.22
CA ASP A 112 2.92 8.97 9.26
C ASP A 112 1.74 9.29 8.37
N ILE A 113 0.72 8.43 8.36
CA ILE A 113 -0.47 8.58 7.52
C ILE A 113 -1.71 8.70 8.40
N SER A 114 -2.82 9.13 7.80
CA SER A 114 -4.12 9.28 8.46
C SER A 114 -5.23 8.85 7.51
N GLU A 115 -6.47 8.88 7.98
CA GLU A 115 -7.62 8.62 7.10
C GLU A 115 -7.66 9.57 5.91
N MET A 116 -7.19 10.81 6.08
CA MET A 116 -7.16 11.82 5.01
C MET A 116 -6.18 11.48 3.89
N THR A 117 -5.24 10.56 4.13
CA THR A 117 -4.31 10.06 3.10
C THR A 117 -5.05 9.31 2.00
N PHE A 118 -6.15 8.64 2.36
CA PHE A 118 -6.89 7.73 1.47
C PHE A 118 -7.91 8.50 0.61
N ASP A 119 -7.38 9.23 -0.35
CA ASP A 119 -8.12 10.02 -1.34
C ASP A 119 -7.54 9.67 -2.71
N HIS A 120 -8.29 8.93 -3.54
CA HIS A 120 -7.79 8.38 -4.79
C HIS A 120 -7.37 9.46 -5.81
N ASP A 121 -7.96 10.64 -5.74
CA ASP A 121 -7.63 11.74 -6.65
C ASP A 121 -6.35 12.47 -6.24
N ASN A 122 -6.07 12.54 -4.94
CA ASN A 122 -4.98 13.37 -4.40
C ASN A 122 -3.88 12.55 -3.71
N ILE A 123 -3.99 11.22 -3.68
CA ILE A 123 -3.08 10.36 -2.91
C ILE A 123 -1.61 10.57 -3.30
N ASP A 124 -1.31 10.75 -4.58
CA ASP A 124 0.08 10.96 -5.02
C ASP A 124 0.67 12.25 -4.45
N LEU A 125 -0.10 13.32 -4.43
CA LEU A 125 0.32 14.61 -3.86
C LEU A 125 0.46 14.53 -2.34
N ILE A 126 -0.47 13.86 -1.68
CA ILE A 126 -0.45 13.69 -0.22
C ILE A 126 0.79 12.89 0.19
N LEU A 127 1.08 11.78 -0.49
CA LEU A 127 2.24 10.95 -0.18
C LEU A 127 3.57 11.67 -0.43
N LYS A 128 3.66 12.45 -1.50
CA LYS A 128 4.84 13.28 -1.76
C LYS A 128 5.05 14.33 -0.68
N SER A 129 3.97 14.92 -0.19
CA SER A 129 4.03 15.89 0.91
C SER A 129 4.55 15.24 2.20
N ILE A 130 4.11 14.04 2.51
CA ILE A 130 4.59 13.29 3.68
C ILE A 130 6.09 12.99 3.56
N GLU A 131 6.55 12.53 2.41
CA GLU A 131 7.98 12.24 2.18
C GLU A 131 8.83 13.51 2.33
N ARG A 132 8.36 14.63 1.79
CA ARG A 132 9.05 15.91 1.89
C ARG A 132 9.18 16.37 3.34
N ASP A 133 8.11 16.27 4.11
CA ASP A 133 8.09 16.66 5.51
C ASP A 133 9.05 15.79 6.33
N LYS A 134 9.10 14.49 6.05
CA LYS A 134 10.07 13.58 6.67
C LYS A 134 11.51 13.97 6.37
N LYS A 135 11.81 14.33 5.13
CA LYS A 135 13.15 14.79 4.75
C LYS A 135 13.57 16.04 5.50
N ILE A 136 12.67 17.00 5.64
CA ILE A 136 12.93 18.24 6.38
C ILE A 136 13.22 17.94 7.85
N ILE A 137 12.42 17.11 8.49
CA ILE A 137 12.61 16.70 9.87
C ILE A 137 13.95 15.98 10.05
N SER A 138 14.30 15.07 9.16
CA SER A 138 15.56 14.34 9.18
C SER A 138 16.77 15.29 9.07
N ILE A 139 16.72 16.27 8.19
CA ILE A 139 17.78 17.27 8.02
C ILE A 139 17.93 18.11 9.29
N LEU A 140 16.83 18.53 9.90
CA LEU A 140 16.85 19.30 11.14
C LEU A 140 17.42 18.51 12.31
N ASP A 141 17.05 17.22 12.41
CA ASP A 141 17.57 16.35 13.47
C ASP A 141 19.07 16.12 13.31
N ASP A 142 19.54 15.88 12.09
CA ASP A 142 20.98 15.73 11.81
C ASP A 142 21.74 17.01 12.15
N GLY A 143 21.17 18.17 11.85
CA GLY A 143 21.72 19.46 12.22
C GLY A 143 21.82 19.67 13.72
N LYS A 144 20.89 19.16 14.49
CA LYS A 144 20.91 19.22 15.96
C LYS A 144 21.96 18.31 16.58
N THR A 145 22.21 17.16 15.98
CA THR A 145 23.19 16.21 16.51
C THR A 145 24.63 16.63 16.27
N ASN A 146 24.87 17.53 15.33
CA ASN A 146 26.21 18.02 15.00
C ASN A 146 26.64 19.27 15.79
N THR A 147 25.84 19.68 16.72
CA THR A 147 26.19 20.76 17.63
C THR A 147 26.57 20.21 18.98
#